data_54f59a8d5fefb0903ee16c7259d1115c
#
_entry.id   54f59a8d5fefb0903ee16c7259d1115c
#
_cell.length_a   1.000
_cell.length_b   1.000
_cell.length_c   1.000
_cell.angle_alpha   90.00
_cell.angle_beta   90.00
_cell.angle_gamma   90.00
#
_symmetry.space_group_name_H-M   'P 1'
#
loop_
_entity.id
_entity.type
_entity.pdbx_description
1 polymer ?
#
loop_
_entity_poly.entity_id
_entity_poly.type
_entity_poly.pdbx_seq_one_letter_code
_entity_poly.pdbx_strand_id
1 'polypeptide(L)'
;VCSEMCIRDRDASWLTRSTPEMQGIKSSAILQFIERGERTIDDLHSVMLLRHGRVITEGWWAPYAEQTPHELYSLSKSFASTAIGIAIAEGRLGLDDTVTSFFDQSDLPAEPGANLQAMQIRDLLSMNSGHQDDTEHRLSVEDSSWSRAFLHLNVEHKPGTHFVYNTGAT
;
A
#
# COMPACT_ATOMS: atom_id res chain seq x y z
N VAL A 1 1.13 -19.91 -10.06
CA VAL A 1 2.34 -19.41 -9.37
C VAL A 1 2.03 -19.01 -7.93
N CYS A 2 0.82 -18.51 -7.61
CA CYS A 2 0.43 -18.18 -6.23
C CYS A 2 0.13 -19.40 -5.34
N SER A 3 -0.25 -20.55 -5.92
CA SER A 3 -0.68 -21.70 -5.11
C SER A 3 0.46 -22.43 -4.39
N GLU A 4 1.67 -22.42 -4.94
CA GLU A 4 2.82 -23.09 -4.31
C GLU A 4 3.47 -22.25 -3.21
N MET A 5 3.40 -20.94 -3.29
CA MET A 5 3.93 -20.05 -2.24
C MET A 5 3.06 -20.08 -0.97
N CYS A 6 1.74 -20.26 -1.13
CA CYS A 6 0.81 -20.40 0.01
C CYS A 6 0.89 -21.73 0.73
N ILE A 7 1.46 -22.79 0.12
CA ILE A 7 1.48 -24.16 0.70
C ILE A 7 2.75 -24.40 1.52
N ARG A 8 3.85 -23.67 1.27
CA ARG A 8 5.13 -23.87 1.98
C ARG A 8 5.21 -23.25 3.37
N ASP A 9 4.35 -22.27 3.70
CA ASP A 9 4.44 -21.53 4.96
C ASP A 9 3.51 -21.99 6.07
N ARG A 10 2.77 -23.09 5.87
CA ARG A 10 1.84 -23.58 6.90
C ARG A 10 2.51 -24.15 8.16
N ASP A 11 3.81 -24.47 8.11
CA ASP A 11 4.52 -25.11 9.22
C ASP A 11 5.69 -24.29 9.80
N ALA A 12 6.00 -23.12 9.25
CA ALA A 12 7.03 -22.25 9.79
C ALA A 12 6.43 -20.87 10.03
N SER A 13 5.97 -20.62 11.24
CA SER A 13 5.77 -19.25 11.73
C SER A 13 7.13 -18.52 11.62
N TRP A 14 7.38 -17.85 10.47
CA TRP A 14 8.57 -17.02 10.26
C TRP A 14 8.62 -15.84 11.24
N LEU A 15 7.47 -15.50 11.84
CA LEU A 15 7.38 -14.58 12.95
C LEU A 15 7.53 -15.35 14.27
N THR A 16 8.68 -15.22 14.90
CA THR A 16 8.91 -15.82 16.22
C THR A 16 8.00 -15.17 17.26
N ARG A 17 7.56 -15.95 18.24
CA ARG A 17 6.69 -15.51 19.34
C ARG A 17 7.48 -15.30 20.62
N SER A 18 6.97 -14.44 21.49
CA SER A 18 7.49 -14.19 22.83
C SER A 18 6.37 -13.77 23.77
N THR A 19 6.59 -13.85 25.06
CA THR A 19 5.68 -13.20 26.01
C THR A 19 5.93 -11.69 26.01
N PRO A 20 4.91 -10.87 26.30
CA PRO A 20 5.06 -9.43 26.42
C PRO A 20 6.14 -9.04 27.43
N GLU A 21 6.18 -9.73 28.58
CA GLU A 21 7.13 -9.47 29.67
C GLU A 21 8.58 -9.69 29.26
N MET A 22 8.87 -10.75 28.50
CA MET A 22 10.20 -11.00 27.94
C MET A 22 10.65 -9.91 26.97
N GLN A 23 9.71 -9.16 26.41
CA GLN A 23 9.97 -8.03 25.53
C GLN A 23 9.81 -6.68 26.23
N GLY A 24 9.73 -6.67 27.56
CA GLY A 24 9.68 -5.46 28.38
C GLY A 24 8.35 -4.73 28.33
N ILE A 25 7.26 -5.40 27.98
CA ILE A 25 5.90 -4.88 28.01
C ILE A 25 5.08 -5.69 29.03
N LYS A 26 4.31 -5.01 29.86
CA LYS A 26 3.39 -5.67 30.79
C LYS A 26 2.16 -6.16 30.04
N SER A 27 1.75 -7.41 30.22
CA SER A 27 0.47 -7.94 29.67
C SER A 27 -0.72 -7.08 30.08
N SER A 28 -0.72 -6.50 31.28
CA SER A 28 -1.76 -5.58 31.74
C SER A 28 -1.87 -4.31 30.88
N ALA A 29 -0.77 -3.81 30.32
CA ALA A 29 -0.80 -2.65 29.42
C ALA A 29 -1.43 -3.03 28.06
N ILE A 30 -1.15 -4.23 27.56
CA ILE A 30 -1.78 -4.73 26.33
C ILE A 30 -3.29 -4.93 26.55
N LEU A 31 -3.68 -5.52 27.68
CA LEU A 31 -5.09 -5.68 28.01
C LEU A 31 -5.83 -4.33 28.06
N GLN A 32 -5.28 -3.34 28.73
CA GLN A 32 -5.84 -1.98 28.76
C GLN A 32 -5.95 -1.35 27.36
N PHE A 33 -4.97 -1.58 26.49
CA PHE A 33 -5.02 -1.14 25.10
C PHE A 33 -6.19 -1.79 24.35
N ILE A 34 -6.34 -3.12 24.47
CA ILE A 34 -7.44 -3.87 23.84
C ILE A 34 -8.79 -3.40 24.36
N GLU A 35 -8.97 -3.35 25.68
CA GLU A 35 -10.21 -2.87 26.33
C GLU A 35 -10.57 -1.45 25.93
N ARG A 36 -9.57 -0.58 25.74
CA ARG A 36 -9.82 0.77 25.24
C ARG A 36 -10.24 0.74 23.78
N GLY A 37 -9.60 -0.06 22.95
CA GLY A 37 -9.96 -0.28 21.55
C GLY A 37 -11.43 -0.72 21.43
N GLU A 38 -11.82 -1.75 22.15
CA GLU A 38 -13.20 -2.27 22.15
C GLU A 38 -14.24 -1.24 22.57
N ARG A 39 -13.87 -0.25 23.39
CA ARG A 39 -14.79 0.83 23.80
C ARG A 39 -14.86 2.00 22.84
N THR A 40 -13.87 2.15 21.96
CA THR A 40 -13.71 3.38 21.14
C THR A 40 -13.72 3.13 19.64
N ILE A 41 -13.63 1.87 19.22
CA ILE A 41 -13.65 1.44 17.82
C ILE A 41 -14.82 0.49 17.64
N ASP A 42 -15.75 0.86 16.78
CA ASP A 42 -16.99 0.09 16.60
C ASP A 42 -16.76 -1.25 15.89
N ASP A 43 -15.69 -1.37 15.09
CA ASP A 43 -15.46 -2.53 14.24
C ASP A 43 -13.98 -2.94 14.26
N LEU A 44 -13.58 -3.60 15.35
CA LEU A 44 -12.26 -4.21 15.48
C LEU A 44 -12.28 -5.60 14.84
N HIS A 45 -11.39 -5.83 13.86
CA HIS A 45 -11.26 -7.11 13.18
C HIS A 45 -10.15 -7.97 13.76
N SER A 46 -8.98 -7.37 13.95
CA SER A 46 -7.81 -8.08 14.48
C SER A 46 -6.79 -7.12 15.08
N VAL A 47 -5.92 -7.66 15.90
CA VAL A 47 -4.73 -6.97 16.40
C VAL A 47 -3.54 -7.92 16.39
N MET A 48 -2.39 -7.43 15.98
CA MET A 48 -1.11 -8.11 16.14
C MET A 48 -0.07 -7.07 16.60
N LEU A 49 0.58 -7.36 17.70
CA LEU A 49 1.67 -6.51 18.22
C LEU A 49 3.00 -7.24 18.11
N LEU A 50 3.95 -6.57 17.46
CA LEU A 50 5.33 -7.03 17.33
C LEU A 50 6.26 -6.12 18.12
N ARG A 51 7.23 -6.72 18.81
CA ARG A 51 8.33 -6.00 19.43
C ARG A 51 9.63 -6.79 19.26
N HIS A 52 10.69 -6.10 18.88
CA HIS A 52 11.99 -6.68 18.57
C HIS A 52 11.89 -7.88 17.61
N GLY A 53 11.01 -7.77 16.59
CA GLY A 53 10.78 -8.84 15.62
C GLY A 53 10.03 -10.06 16.13
N ARG A 54 9.41 -9.98 17.32
CA ARG A 54 8.62 -11.07 17.92
C ARG A 54 7.18 -10.68 18.12
N VAL A 55 6.27 -11.56 17.77
CA VAL A 55 4.84 -11.39 18.08
C VAL A 55 4.65 -11.61 19.57
N ILE A 56 4.13 -10.58 20.25
CA ILE A 56 3.86 -10.59 21.70
C ILE A 56 2.39 -10.68 22.05
N THR A 57 1.51 -10.37 21.09
CA THR A 57 0.05 -10.50 21.21
C THR A 57 -0.54 -10.55 19.82
N GLU A 58 -1.57 -11.36 19.68
CA GLU A 58 -2.48 -11.33 18.52
C GLU A 58 -3.86 -11.82 18.94
N GLY A 59 -4.88 -11.34 18.24
CA GLY A 59 -6.26 -11.72 18.46
C GLY A 59 -7.17 -11.24 17.35
N TRP A 60 -8.36 -11.83 17.30
CA TRP A 60 -9.39 -11.56 16.29
C TRP A 60 -10.74 -11.41 16.96
N TRP A 61 -11.59 -10.53 16.41
CA TRP A 61 -12.97 -10.36 16.82
C TRP A 61 -13.91 -11.01 15.82
N ALA A 62 -14.91 -11.72 16.31
CA ALA A 62 -15.90 -12.35 15.42
C ALA A 62 -16.60 -11.30 14.54
N PRO A 63 -16.84 -11.59 13.26
CA PRO A 63 -16.71 -12.90 12.58
C PRO A 63 -15.30 -13.23 12.05
N TYR A 64 -14.31 -12.41 12.32
CA TYR A 64 -12.95 -12.58 11.80
C TYR A 64 -12.15 -13.60 12.61
N ALA A 65 -11.23 -14.27 11.94
CA ALA A 65 -10.32 -15.27 12.48
C ALA A 65 -8.97 -15.17 11.73
N GLU A 66 -7.96 -15.89 12.21
CA GLU A 66 -6.61 -15.90 11.62
C GLU A 66 -6.59 -16.13 10.11
N GLN A 67 -7.46 -16.99 9.61
CA GLN A 67 -7.54 -17.37 8.19
C GLN A 67 -8.56 -16.58 7.39
N THR A 68 -9.24 -15.61 7.99
CA THR A 68 -10.23 -14.79 7.29
C THR A 68 -9.53 -13.73 6.44
N PRO A 69 -9.73 -13.73 5.11
CA PRO A 69 -9.19 -12.66 4.27
C PRO A 69 -9.73 -11.29 4.70
N HIS A 70 -8.85 -10.29 4.68
CA HIS A 70 -9.20 -8.89 4.96
C HIS A 70 -8.94 -8.04 3.74
N GLU A 71 -9.82 -7.08 3.50
CA GLU A 71 -9.56 -6.01 2.57
C GLU A 71 -8.53 -5.06 3.16
N LEU A 72 -7.43 -4.86 2.43
CA LEU A 72 -6.28 -4.12 2.95
C LEU A 72 -6.37 -2.62 2.71
N TYR A 73 -7.29 -2.16 1.84
CA TYR A 73 -7.38 -0.76 1.44
C TYR A 73 -5.99 -0.17 1.15
N SER A 74 -5.68 0.97 1.71
CA SER A 74 -4.41 1.66 1.47
C SER A 74 -3.18 1.00 2.08
N LEU A 75 -3.31 -0.04 2.90
CA LEU A 75 -2.16 -0.88 3.27
C LEU A 75 -1.53 -1.51 2.02
N SER A 76 -2.31 -1.74 0.95
CA SER A 76 -1.83 -2.22 -0.35
C SER A 76 -0.72 -1.34 -0.95
N LYS A 77 -0.71 -0.03 -0.64
CA LYS A 77 0.35 0.90 -1.09
C LYS A 77 1.72 0.54 -0.52
N SER A 78 1.78 -0.03 0.68
CA SER A 78 3.04 -0.52 1.27
C SER A 78 3.59 -1.72 0.49
N PHE A 79 2.72 -2.60 0.00
CA PHE A 79 3.13 -3.71 -0.86
C PHE A 79 3.58 -3.21 -2.24
N ALA A 80 2.84 -2.28 -2.84
CA ALA A 80 3.25 -1.65 -4.11
C ALA A 80 4.61 -0.96 -3.97
N SER A 81 4.82 -0.17 -2.92
CA SER A 81 6.11 0.48 -2.63
C SER A 81 7.24 -0.53 -2.45
N THR A 82 6.99 -1.65 -1.77
CA THR A 82 7.98 -2.72 -1.60
C THR A 82 8.31 -3.38 -2.95
N ALA A 83 7.31 -3.65 -3.78
CA ALA A 83 7.49 -4.22 -5.12
C ALA A 83 8.34 -3.29 -6.01
N ILE A 84 8.07 -1.99 -5.98
CA ILE A 84 8.90 -0.98 -6.67
C ILE A 84 10.33 -1.01 -6.13
N GLY A 85 10.54 -1.09 -4.81
CA GLY A 85 11.87 -1.21 -4.22
C GLY A 85 12.64 -2.45 -4.70
N ILE A 86 11.96 -3.58 -4.84
CA ILE A 86 12.55 -4.81 -5.41
C ILE A 86 12.92 -4.60 -6.88
N ALA A 87 12.03 -4.01 -7.68
CA ALA A 87 12.28 -3.73 -9.09
C ALA A 87 13.48 -2.79 -9.30
N ILE A 88 13.63 -1.79 -8.41
CA ILE A 88 14.83 -0.91 -8.39
C ILE A 88 16.09 -1.72 -8.09
N ALA A 89 16.05 -2.59 -7.07
CA ALA A 89 17.20 -3.42 -6.70
C ALA A 89 17.60 -4.41 -7.82
N GLU A 90 16.64 -4.85 -8.64
CA GLU A 90 16.87 -5.66 -9.83
C GLU A 90 17.29 -4.85 -11.07
N GLY A 91 17.40 -3.53 -10.97
CA GLY A 91 17.78 -2.64 -12.08
C GLY A 91 16.73 -2.51 -13.18
N ARG A 92 15.48 -2.80 -12.90
CA ARG A 92 14.37 -2.73 -13.86
C ARG A 92 13.81 -1.32 -14.05
N LEU A 93 13.93 -0.48 -13.04
CA LEU A 93 13.50 0.91 -13.05
C LEU A 93 14.26 1.73 -12.00
N GLY A 94 14.21 3.05 -12.11
CA GLY A 94 14.77 4.00 -11.15
C GLY A 94 13.72 4.98 -10.66
N LEU A 95 13.99 5.62 -9.52
CA LEU A 95 13.07 6.64 -8.97
C LEU A 95 12.93 7.86 -9.87
N ASP A 96 13.96 8.15 -10.66
CA ASP A 96 14.01 9.31 -11.58
C ASP A 96 13.48 9.00 -12.98
N ASP A 97 13.13 7.75 -13.24
CA ASP A 97 12.55 7.38 -14.52
C ASP A 97 11.19 8.03 -14.68
N THR A 98 10.90 8.52 -15.89
CA THR A 98 9.60 9.11 -16.20
C THR A 98 8.52 8.04 -16.28
N VAL A 99 7.36 8.31 -15.70
CA VAL A 99 6.23 7.37 -15.70
C VAL A 99 5.85 6.96 -17.12
N THR A 100 5.85 7.90 -18.05
CA THR A 100 5.48 7.66 -19.45
C THR A 100 6.42 6.71 -20.18
N SER A 101 7.66 6.50 -19.70
CA SER A 101 8.62 5.60 -20.33
C SER A 101 8.28 4.11 -20.19
N PHE A 102 7.33 3.77 -19.32
CA PHE A 102 6.88 2.40 -19.06
C PHE A 102 5.62 2.01 -19.83
N PHE A 103 5.10 2.90 -20.69
CA PHE A 103 3.86 2.68 -21.43
C PHE A 103 4.06 2.80 -22.92
N ASP A 104 3.31 2.01 -23.67
CA ASP A 104 3.29 2.12 -25.14
C ASP A 104 2.66 3.46 -25.56
N GLN A 105 3.08 3.95 -26.72
CA GLN A 105 2.55 5.22 -27.24
C GLN A 105 1.01 5.20 -27.42
N SER A 106 0.42 4.05 -27.63
CA SER A 106 -1.03 3.87 -27.75
C SER A 106 -1.79 4.06 -26.43
N ASP A 107 -1.08 3.96 -25.28
CA ASP A 107 -1.66 4.15 -23.96
C ASP A 107 -1.56 5.60 -23.46
N LEU A 108 -0.73 6.38 -24.15
CA LEU A 108 -0.52 7.80 -23.81
C LEU A 108 -1.51 8.70 -24.58
N PRO A 109 -1.83 9.88 -24.03
CA PRO A 109 -2.52 10.92 -24.81
C PRO A 109 -1.75 11.24 -26.09
N ALA A 110 -2.47 11.61 -27.17
CA ALA A 110 -1.84 12.00 -28.44
C ALA A 110 -0.85 13.17 -28.25
N GLU A 111 -1.16 14.09 -27.34
CA GLU A 111 -0.33 15.22 -26.95
C GLU A 111 -0.19 15.24 -25.43
N PRO A 112 0.76 14.49 -24.85
CA PRO A 112 0.98 14.49 -23.42
C PRO A 112 1.42 15.86 -22.94
N GLY A 113 0.75 16.40 -21.94
CA GLY A 113 1.13 17.68 -21.33
C GLY A 113 2.52 17.64 -20.68
N ALA A 114 3.18 18.78 -20.57
CA ALA A 114 4.54 18.88 -20.03
C ALA A 114 4.66 18.29 -18.60
N ASN A 115 3.65 18.44 -17.76
CA ASN A 115 3.65 17.89 -16.41
C ASN A 115 3.58 16.36 -16.42
N LEU A 116 2.74 15.76 -17.29
CA LEU A 116 2.69 14.30 -17.44
C LEU A 116 4.04 13.76 -17.94
N GLN A 117 4.66 14.42 -18.90
CA GLN A 117 5.97 14.01 -19.43
C GLN A 117 7.09 14.11 -18.40
N ALA A 118 6.98 15.04 -17.45
CA ALA A 118 7.96 15.27 -16.39
C ALA A 118 7.73 14.39 -15.15
N MET A 119 6.58 13.71 -15.03
CA MET A 119 6.23 12.90 -13.86
C MET A 119 7.16 11.70 -13.73
N GLN A 120 7.74 11.53 -12.55
CA GLN A 120 8.68 10.45 -12.22
C GLN A 120 8.06 9.42 -11.28
N ILE A 121 8.66 8.24 -11.19
CA ILE A 121 8.25 7.18 -10.26
C ILE A 121 8.22 7.70 -8.81
N ARG A 122 9.19 8.50 -8.40
CA ARG A 122 9.22 9.12 -7.06
C ARG A 122 8.00 9.99 -6.77
N ASP A 123 7.45 10.65 -7.78
CA ASP A 123 6.30 11.55 -7.60
C ASP A 123 5.02 10.76 -7.31
N LEU A 124 4.86 9.58 -7.91
CA LEU A 124 3.78 8.65 -7.59
C LEU A 124 3.92 8.13 -6.15
N LEU A 125 5.11 7.60 -5.80
CA LEU A 125 5.40 7.02 -4.48
C LEU A 125 5.24 8.02 -3.33
N SER A 126 5.48 9.30 -3.59
CA SER A 126 5.40 10.36 -2.58
C SER A 126 4.10 11.17 -2.61
N MET A 127 3.10 10.76 -3.41
CA MET A 127 1.82 11.45 -3.57
C MET A 127 1.98 12.90 -4.09
N ASN A 128 2.98 13.14 -4.93
CA ASN A 128 3.29 14.42 -5.55
C ASN A 128 3.15 14.37 -7.09
N SER A 129 2.21 13.58 -7.60
CA SER A 129 2.00 13.38 -9.04
C SER A 129 1.63 14.66 -9.80
N GLY A 130 1.23 15.71 -9.09
CA GLY A 130 0.87 17.01 -9.68
C GLY A 130 -0.62 17.16 -10.00
N HIS A 131 -1.45 16.20 -9.67
CA HIS A 131 -2.90 16.36 -9.77
C HIS A 131 -3.43 17.28 -8.69
N GLN A 132 -4.52 18.00 -8.98
CA GLN A 132 -5.14 18.94 -8.06
C GLN A 132 -5.79 18.26 -6.85
N ASP A 133 -6.34 17.06 -7.04
CA ASP A 133 -7.09 16.28 -6.05
C ASP A 133 -6.89 14.77 -6.28
N ASP A 134 -7.49 13.95 -5.41
CA ASP A 134 -7.48 12.49 -5.57
C ASP A 134 -8.17 12.10 -6.89
N THR A 135 -7.45 11.37 -7.73
CA THR A 135 -7.93 11.00 -9.06
C THR A 135 -8.82 9.74 -9.07
N GLU A 136 -8.96 9.03 -7.95
CA GLU A 136 -9.78 7.82 -7.88
C GLU A 136 -11.20 8.05 -8.41
N HIS A 137 -11.82 9.16 -8.02
CA HIS A 137 -13.18 9.52 -8.44
C HIS A 137 -13.30 9.93 -9.91
N ARG A 138 -12.18 10.16 -10.60
CA ARG A 138 -12.11 10.46 -12.03
C ARG A 138 -11.90 9.20 -12.88
N LEU A 139 -11.58 8.07 -12.24
CA LEU A 139 -11.40 6.77 -12.90
C LEU A 139 -12.74 6.02 -12.85
N SER A 140 -13.17 5.49 -13.98
CA SER A 140 -14.39 4.69 -14.06
C SER A 140 -14.09 3.21 -13.92
N VAL A 141 -14.96 2.48 -13.24
CA VAL A 141 -14.92 1.00 -13.23
C VAL A 141 -15.16 0.39 -14.62
N GLU A 142 -15.68 1.18 -15.55
CA GLU A 142 -15.89 0.78 -16.95
C GLU A 142 -14.61 0.93 -17.79
N ASP A 143 -13.58 1.63 -17.27
CA ASP A 143 -12.30 1.77 -17.94
C ASP A 143 -11.63 0.40 -18.05
N SER A 144 -11.30 -0.01 -19.26
CA SER A 144 -10.61 -1.28 -19.52
C SER A 144 -9.18 -1.32 -18.96
N SER A 145 -8.61 -0.16 -18.65
CA SER A 145 -7.30 0.03 -18.05
C SER A 145 -7.26 1.30 -17.20
N TRP A 146 -7.18 1.14 -15.89
CA TRP A 146 -7.08 2.27 -14.95
C TRP A 146 -5.79 3.06 -15.12
N SER A 147 -4.68 2.38 -15.41
CA SER A 147 -3.41 3.07 -15.67
C SER A 147 -3.49 3.96 -16.91
N ARG A 148 -4.12 3.48 -17.99
CA ARG A 148 -4.35 4.30 -19.17
C ARG A 148 -5.28 5.48 -18.85
N ALA A 149 -6.39 5.25 -18.16
CA ALA A 149 -7.32 6.30 -17.76
C ALA A 149 -6.60 7.36 -16.92
N PHE A 150 -5.76 6.97 -15.95
CA PHE A 150 -4.95 7.86 -15.14
C PHE A 150 -4.01 8.72 -16.01
N LEU A 151 -3.31 8.14 -16.97
CA LEU A 151 -2.39 8.86 -17.86
C LEU A 151 -3.10 9.90 -18.76
N HIS A 152 -4.39 9.74 -19.01
CA HIS A 152 -5.22 10.67 -19.78
C HIS A 152 -5.82 11.81 -18.94
N LEU A 153 -5.64 11.79 -17.61
CA LEU A 153 -6.08 12.88 -16.76
C LEU A 153 -5.15 14.11 -16.91
N ASN A 154 -5.74 15.29 -16.72
CA ASN A 154 -4.93 16.51 -16.67
C ASN A 154 -4.06 16.54 -15.42
N VAL A 155 -2.80 16.93 -15.56
CA VAL A 155 -1.85 17.13 -14.46
C VAL A 155 -1.65 18.63 -14.27
N GLU A 156 -2.36 19.20 -13.30
CA GLU A 156 -2.51 20.66 -13.15
C GLU A 156 -1.24 21.32 -12.65
N HIS A 157 -0.47 20.65 -11.80
CA HIS A 157 0.74 21.17 -11.17
C HIS A 157 1.99 20.45 -11.64
N LYS A 158 3.13 21.11 -11.50
CA LYS A 158 4.41 20.46 -11.74
C LYS A 158 4.61 19.30 -10.73
N PRO A 159 4.90 18.06 -11.19
CA PRO A 159 5.21 16.94 -10.30
C PRO A 159 6.29 17.30 -9.27
N GLY A 160 6.16 16.76 -8.08
CA GLY A 160 7.05 17.05 -6.95
C GLY A 160 6.76 18.36 -6.20
N THR A 161 5.76 19.16 -6.61
CA THR A 161 5.49 20.48 -5.98
C THR A 161 4.15 20.58 -5.26
N HIS A 162 3.25 19.62 -5.47
CA HIS A 162 1.90 19.63 -4.90
C HIS A 162 1.56 18.27 -4.31
N PHE A 163 1.48 18.22 -2.98
CA PHE A 163 1.11 16.98 -2.27
C PHE A 163 -0.41 16.86 -2.19
N VAL A 164 -0.92 15.74 -2.68
CA VAL A 164 -2.31 15.31 -2.50
C VAL A 164 -2.31 13.82 -2.25
N TYR A 165 -2.99 13.37 -1.19
CA TYR A 165 -3.24 11.94 -1.04
C TYR A 165 -4.09 11.46 -2.23
N ASN A 166 -3.49 10.66 -3.09
CA ASN A 166 -4.06 10.30 -4.39
C ASN A 166 -4.11 8.78 -4.56
N THR A 167 -5.27 8.21 -4.33
CA THR A 167 -5.50 6.76 -4.43
C THR A 167 -5.35 6.28 -5.87
N GLY A 168 -5.83 7.06 -6.83
CA GLY A 168 -5.71 6.73 -8.26
C GLY A 168 -4.27 6.73 -8.80
N ALA A 169 -3.30 7.35 -8.07
CA ALA A 169 -1.89 7.34 -8.44
C ALA A 169 -1.14 6.06 -8.04
N THR A 170 -1.76 5.17 -7.26
CA THR A 170 -1.16 3.92 -6.80
C THR A 170 -1.63 2.76 -7.62
#